data_5129827f2285c6de55efa5af7463a206
#
_entry.id   5129827f2285c6de55efa5af7463a206
#
_cell.length_a   1.000
_cell.length_b   1.000
_cell.length_c   1.000
_cell.angle_alpha   90.00
_cell.angle_beta   90.00
_cell.angle_gamma   90.00
#
_symmetry.space_group_name_H-M   'P 1'
#
loop_
_entity.id
_entity.type
_entity.pdbx_description
1 polymer ?
#
loop_
_entity_poly.entity_id
_entity_poly.type
_entity_poly.pdbx_seq_one_letter_code
_entity_poly.pdbx_strand_id
1 'polypeptide(L)'
;MKLVALLLLMSIMTLGALVEVRDAFGFPIPNATVCVPNGCVKTNATGVAEIPLGVAVEIYLNDMLVGKTYSTGHDTVTINRLEALSIQPTEASGYVIVKMVKFLNGTYGDLKIEFRNNNLSRPLPVGSINYHIEIYITEVGNYRLPNATLLKTELWNPVVNLETAGLVTSCRIILAPPITSAVLYVDGRAAARGAGNLTTYLIKGLNYSAVVNTEVLLPNGTSYTTVFQPQDYCGRLYAVNATRLTIRAVDSFGAVRDDWLIKAAGRTYRGQAELWALPGVIYKVEIDAGFTKKDAPIATRYPSETLIVNIENSYLVLNYLQPPARVYILGNYSVVDRMPRRVELPPGKYAVVVDVGGRNVTYTVTLRPGEVLQLAVGLSTSPQQQKTNTDMTYVFVGVIATAIAATALLAIKATRRRPQLTRAPSRS
;
A
#
# COMPACT_ATOMS: atom_id res chain seq x y z
N MET A 1 -69.89 -15.93 -45.01
CA MET A 1 -69.48 -14.54 -45.05
C MET A 1 -69.01 -13.96 -43.71
N LYS A 2 -69.35 -14.50 -42.54
CA LYS A 2 -68.91 -13.96 -41.25
C LYS A 2 -67.45 -14.35 -40.82
N LEU A 3 -66.92 -15.44 -41.40
CA LEU A 3 -65.55 -15.90 -41.06
C LEU A 3 -64.40 -15.13 -41.81
N VAL A 4 -64.73 -14.63 -43.02
CA VAL A 4 -63.76 -13.85 -43.83
C VAL A 4 -63.60 -12.43 -43.28
N ALA A 5 -64.62 -11.86 -42.68
CA ALA A 5 -64.55 -10.55 -42.02
C ALA A 5 -63.75 -10.59 -40.72
N LEU A 6 -63.74 -11.72 -40.01
CA LEU A 6 -62.95 -11.89 -38.78
C LEU A 6 -61.46 -12.09 -39.07
N LEU A 7 -61.11 -12.72 -40.20
CA LEU A 7 -59.76 -12.90 -40.65
C LEU A 7 -59.11 -11.59 -41.19
N LEU A 8 -59.94 -10.72 -41.77
CA LEU A 8 -59.49 -9.38 -42.20
C LEU A 8 -59.32 -8.41 -41.04
N LEU A 9 -59.95 -8.61 -39.89
CA LEU A 9 -59.75 -7.81 -38.69
C LEU A 9 -58.59 -8.25 -37.86
N MET A 10 -58.05 -9.47 -38.05
CA MET A 10 -56.83 -9.94 -37.33
C MET A 10 -55.48 -9.64 -38.07
N SER A 11 -55.56 -9.07 -39.27
CA SER A 11 -54.40 -8.74 -40.09
C SER A 11 -53.99 -7.25 -40.03
N ILE A 12 -54.51 -6.49 -39.08
CA ILE A 12 -53.87 -5.23 -38.75
C ILE A 12 -52.59 -5.58 -37.89
N MET A 13 -51.66 -6.30 -38.51
CA MET A 13 -50.29 -6.21 -38.10
C MET A 13 -49.95 -4.71 -38.19
N THR A 14 -49.78 -4.06 -37.09
CA THR A 14 -49.20 -2.73 -37.05
C THR A 14 -47.84 -2.86 -37.73
N LEU A 15 -47.79 -2.51 -39.03
CA LEU A 15 -46.48 -2.41 -39.71
C LEU A 15 -45.65 -1.44 -38.89
N GLY A 16 -44.60 -1.99 -38.20
CA GLY A 16 -43.65 -1.20 -37.47
C GLY A 16 -42.75 -0.45 -38.45
N ALA A 17 -42.45 0.79 -38.13
CA ALA A 17 -41.40 1.56 -38.77
C ALA A 17 -40.21 1.64 -37.84
N LEU A 18 -39.01 1.66 -38.40
CA LEU A 18 -37.77 1.87 -37.65
C LEU A 18 -37.33 3.32 -37.81
N VAL A 19 -37.15 4.01 -36.73
CA VAL A 19 -36.57 5.35 -36.72
C VAL A 19 -35.15 5.26 -36.12
N GLU A 20 -34.18 5.52 -36.96
CA GLU A 20 -32.77 5.59 -36.55
C GLU A 20 -32.39 7.06 -36.31
N VAL A 21 -31.91 7.36 -35.12
CA VAL A 21 -31.46 8.70 -34.73
C VAL A 21 -29.96 8.74 -34.73
N ARG A 22 -29.39 9.61 -35.58
CA ARG A 22 -27.93 9.81 -35.71
C ARG A 22 -27.55 11.25 -35.43
N ASP A 23 -26.32 11.46 -35.02
CA ASP A 23 -25.74 12.81 -34.94
C ASP A 23 -25.28 13.29 -36.34
N ALA A 24 -24.78 14.51 -36.40
CA ALA A 24 -24.25 15.11 -37.63
C ALA A 24 -23.03 14.38 -38.22
N PHE A 25 -22.40 13.47 -37.46
CA PHE A 25 -21.25 12.68 -37.87
C PHE A 25 -21.64 11.24 -38.28
N GLY A 26 -22.95 10.91 -38.18
CA GLY A 26 -23.44 9.59 -38.50
C GLY A 26 -23.38 8.59 -37.35
N PHE A 27 -22.97 9.00 -36.15
CA PHE A 27 -22.98 8.13 -34.98
C PHE A 27 -24.42 7.96 -34.44
N PRO A 28 -24.79 6.75 -34.03
CA PRO A 28 -26.11 6.49 -33.46
C PRO A 28 -26.24 7.23 -32.10
N ILE A 29 -27.42 7.76 -31.84
CA ILE A 29 -27.77 8.40 -30.58
C ILE A 29 -28.64 7.46 -29.73
N PRO A 30 -28.06 6.73 -28.75
CA PRO A 30 -28.80 5.89 -27.85
C PRO A 30 -29.58 6.71 -26.81
N ASN A 31 -30.68 6.13 -26.31
CA ASN A 31 -31.54 6.73 -25.29
C ASN A 31 -32.24 8.06 -25.71
N ALA A 32 -32.27 8.38 -27.00
CA ALA A 32 -33.11 9.44 -27.50
C ALA A 32 -34.59 9.03 -27.30
N THR A 33 -35.43 9.95 -26.85
CA THR A 33 -36.86 9.70 -26.68
C THR A 33 -37.55 10.01 -27.97
N VAL A 34 -38.15 9.00 -28.58
CA VAL A 34 -38.92 9.10 -29.83
C VAL A 34 -40.41 9.07 -29.49
N CYS A 35 -41.08 10.17 -29.67
CA CYS A 35 -42.48 10.34 -29.32
C CYS A 35 -43.35 10.32 -30.57
N VAL A 36 -44.44 9.58 -30.49
CA VAL A 36 -45.55 9.53 -31.47
C VAL A 36 -46.83 9.92 -30.73
N PRO A 37 -47.94 10.20 -31.43
CA PRO A 37 -49.18 10.65 -30.75
C PRO A 37 -49.68 9.75 -29.64
N ASN A 38 -49.35 8.45 -29.68
CA ASN A 38 -49.83 7.44 -28.72
C ASN A 38 -48.83 7.07 -27.63
N GLY A 39 -47.63 7.70 -27.56
CA GLY A 39 -46.61 7.41 -26.55
C GLY A 39 -45.21 7.68 -27.02
N CYS A 40 -44.25 7.44 -26.13
CA CYS A 40 -42.83 7.63 -26.41
C CYS A 40 -42.04 6.34 -26.14
N VAL A 41 -41.03 6.06 -26.97
CA VAL A 41 -40.08 4.96 -26.83
C VAL A 41 -38.65 5.53 -26.85
N LYS A 42 -37.71 4.79 -26.31
CA LYS A 42 -36.30 5.18 -26.34
C LYS A 42 -35.55 4.41 -27.42
N THR A 43 -34.62 5.10 -28.09
CA THR A 43 -33.67 4.42 -28.99
C THR A 43 -32.80 3.46 -28.24
N ASN A 44 -32.49 2.32 -28.85
CA ASN A 44 -31.56 1.31 -28.34
C ASN A 44 -30.08 1.76 -28.49
N ALA A 45 -29.14 0.86 -28.18
CA ALA A 45 -27.71 1.13 -28.29
C ALA A 45 -27.24 1.48 -29.72
N THR A 46 -27.99 1.06 -30.74
CA THR A 46 -27.72 1.40 -32.14
C THR A 46 -28.49 2.61 -32.63
N GLY A 47 -29.10 3.38 -31.74
CA GLY A 47 -29.84 4.60 -32.06
C GLY A 47 -31.22 4.34 -32.70
N VAL A 48 -31.74 3.11 -32.67
CA VAL A 48 -32.99 2.72 -33.36
C VAL A 48 -34.14 2.60 -32.36
N ALA A 49 -35.29 3.13 -32.76
CA ALA A 49 -36.59 2.93 -32.10
C ALA A 49 -37.60 2.33 -33.08
N GLU A 50 -38.42 1.40 -32.59
CA GLU A 50 -39.53 0.84 -33.35
C GLU A 50 -40.82 1.59 -32.99
N ILE A 51 -41.51 2.11 -34.00
CA ILE A 51 -42.72 2.92 -33.85
C ILE A 51 -43.75 2.54 -34.90
N PRO A 52 -45.03 2.93 -34.76
CA PRO A 52 -46.04 2.71 -35.80
C PRO A 52 -45.69 3.42 -37.10
N LEU A 53 -46.00 2.81 -38.22
CA LEU A 53 -45.88 3.40 -39.55
C LEU A 53 -46.92 4.51 -39.77
N GLY A 54 -46.57 5.54 -40.51
CA GLY A 54 -47.50 6.58 -40.96
C GLY A 54 -47.87 7.59 -39.86
N VAL A 55 -47.01 7.83 -38.89
CA VAL A 55 -47.26 8.78 -37.80
C VAL A 55 -46.22 9.90 -37.75
N ALA A 56 -46.63 11.04 -37.23
CA ALA A 56 -45.69 12.11 -36.91
C ALA A 56 -44.81 11.71 -35.72
N VAL A 57 -43.54 12.00 -35.82
CA VAL A 57 -42.51 11.62 -34.86
C VAL A 57 -41.79 12.88 -34.35
N GLU A 58 -41.70 12.97 -33.06
CA GLU A 58 -40.89 13.98 -32.37
C GLU A 58 -39.77 13.30 -31.63
N ILE A 59 -38.53 13.84 -31.76
CA ILE A 59 -37.34 13.27 -31.16
C ILE A 59 -36.82 14.24 -30.08
N TYR A 60 -36.66 13.72 -28.87
CA TYR A 60 -36.22 14.47 -27.74
C TYR A 60 -34.89 13.90 -27.21
N LEU A 61 -33.96 14.80 -26.83
CA LEU A 61 -32.76 14.49 -26.09
C LEU A 61 -32.79 15.28 -24.77
N ASN A 62 -32.75 14.59 -23.64
CA ASN A 62 -32.81 15.21 -22.31
C ASN A 62 -33.98 16.22 -22.23
N ASP A 63 -35.16 15.81 -22.63
CA ASP A 63 -36.43 16.59 -22.68
C ASP A 63 -36.44 17.77 -23.68
N MET A 64 -35.41 17.86 -24.52
CA MET A 64 -35.34 18.85 -25.60
C MET A 64 -35.82 18.27 -26.91
N LEU A 65 -36.73 18.96 -27.58
CA LEU A 65 -37.13 18.64 -28.94
C LEU A 65 -35.97 18.95 -29.91
N VAL A 66 -35.34 17.89 -30.45
CA VAL A 66 -34.17 18.01 -31.34
C VAL A 66 -34.45 17.68 -32.79
N GLY A 67 -35.59 17.03 -33.07
CA GLY A 67 -35.98 16.68 -34.44
C GLY A 67 -37.44 16.34 -34.56
N LYS A 68 -37.98 16.48 -35.79
CA LYS A 68 -39.29 16.01 -36.18
C LYS A 68 -39.18 15.30 -37.52
N THR A 69 -39.94 14.24 -37.69
CA THR A 69 -40.06 13.50 -38.93
C THR A 69 -41.45 12.86 -39.05
N TYR A 70 -41.67 12.11 -40.13
CA TYR A 70 -42.88 11.30 -40.33
C TYR A 70 -42.41 9.87 -40.63
N SER A 71 -42.98 8.87 -39.97
CA SER A 71 -42.54 7.48 -40.14
C SER A 71 -42.99 6.90 -41.46
N THR A 72 -42.04 6.56 -42.34
CA THR A 72 -42.32 6.04 -43.70
C THR A 72 -41.86 4.59 -43.89
N GLY A 73 -41.17 4.02 -42.91
CA GLY A 73 -40.69 2.64 -42.95
C GLY A 73 -39.36 2.48 -42.20
N HIS A 74 -38.25 2.73 -42.85
CA HIS A 74 -36.94 2.84 -42.20
C HIS A 74 -36.40 4.27 -42.40
N ASP A 75 -36.59 5.08 -41.38
CA ASP A 75 -36.30 6.50 -41.47
C ASP A 75 -35.03 6.84 -40.63
N THR A 76 -34.05 7.43 -41.27
CA THR A 76 -32.88 7.94 -40.55
C THR A 76 -33.06 9.44 -40.32
N VAL A 77 -33.06 9.83 -39.05
CA VAL A 77 -33.11 11.24 -38.63
C VAL A 77 -31.76 11.69 -38.17
N THR A 78 -31.14 12.56 -38.96
CA THR A 78 -29.86 13.17 -38.59
C THR A 78 -30.09 14.46 -37.82
N ILE A 79 -29.59 14.52 -36.61
CA ILE A 79 -29.70 15.72 -35.76
C ILE A 79 -28.55 16.63 -36.11
N ASN A 80 -28.69 17.39 -37.17
CA ASN A 80 -27.67 18.30 -37.72
C ASN A 80 -27.38 19.54 -36.83
N ARG A 81 -28.15 19.71 -35.76
CA ARG A 81 -28.05 20.86 -34.88
C ARG A 81 -27.49 20.52 -33.51
N LEU A 82 -26.69 19.44 -33.41
CA LEU A 82 -26.04 19.02 -32.19
C LEU A 82 -24.51 19.15 -32.37
N GLU A 83 -23.89 19.73 -31.40
CA GLU A 83 -22.44 19.74 -31.25
C GLU A 83 -22.03 18.78 -30.15
N ALA A 84 -20.89 18.11 -30.29
CA ALA A 84 -20.36 17.25 -29.25
C ALA A 84 -19.44 18.06 -28.34
N LEU A 85 -19.75 18.08 -27.05
CA LEU A 85 -18.83 18.57 -26.03
C LEU A 85 -17.97 17.39 -25.54
N SER A 86 -16.67 17.51 -25.73
CA SER A 86 -15.71 16.53 -25.20
C SER A 86 -14.94 17.12 -24.02
N ILE A 87 -14.75 16.32 -22.98
CA ILE A 87 -13.96 16.69 -21.78
C ILE A 87 -12.80 15.70 -21.64
N GLN A 88 -11.60 16.23 -21.50
CA GLN A 88 -10.36 15.48 -21.34
C GLN A 88 -9.53 16.07 -20.17
N PRO A 89 -8.76 15.29 -19.42
CA PRO A 89 -8.66 13.85 -19.46
C PRO A 89 -9.87 13.17 -18.89
N THR A 90 -10.01 11.91 -19.22
CA THR A 90 -11.21 11.13 -19.02
C THR A 90 -11.20 10.27 -17.76
N GLU A 91 -10.09 10.24 -17.02
CA GLU A 91 -9.96 9.45 -15.79
C GLU A 91 -10.62 10.13 -14.58
N ALA A 92 -10.84 11.45 -14.63
CA ALA A 92 -11.58 12.15 -13.60
C ALA A 92 -13.10 11.95 -13.77
N SER A 93 -13.81 11.81 -12.66
CA SER A 93 -15.28 11.77 -12.65
C SER A 93 -15.85 13.09 -12.21
N GLY A 94 -16.96 13.51 -12.80
CA GLY A 94 -17.58 14.77 -12.47
C GLY A 94 -18.83 15.05 -13.27
N TYR A 95 -19.22 16.29 -13.29
CA TYR A 95 -20.29 16.76 -14.16
C TYR A 95 -20.02 18.19 -14.66
N VAL A 96 -20.58 18.48 -15.81
CA VAL A 96 -20.59 19.81 -16.41
C VAL A 96 -22.00 20.37 -16.35
N ILE A 97 -22.14 21.59 -15.95
CA ILE A 97 -23.39 22.35 -16.11
C ILE A 97 -23.17 23.35 -17.22
N VAL A 98 -23.88 23.15 -18.34
CA VAL A 98 -23.94 24.12 -19.43
C VAL A 98 -25.11 25.05 -19.14
N LYS A 99 -24.81 26.33 -18.87
CA LYS A 99 -25.78 27.32 -18.47
C LYS A 99 -26.47 27.98 -19.67
N MET A 100 -27.71 28.33 -19.48
CA MET A 100 -28.48 29.17 -20.44
C MET A 100 -28.50 28.57 -21.86
N VAL A 101 -28.60 27.25 -21.97
CA VAL A 101 -28.73 26.63 -23.28
C VAL A 101 -30.08 26.98 -23.90
N LYS A 102 -30.04 27.52 -25.11
CA LYS A 102 -31.25 27.79 -25.89
C LYS A 102 -31.70 26.50 -26.56
N PHE A 103 -32.85 26.03 -26.17
CA PHE A 103 -33.47 24.85 -26.78
C PHE A 103 -34.15 25.16 -28.10
N LEU A 104 -34.40 24.12 -28.93
CA LEU A 104 -35.06 24.28 -30.22
C LEU A 104 -36.50 24.83 -30.13
N ASN A 105 -37.16 24.62 -28.99
CA ASN A 105 -38.47 25.21 -28.71
C ASN A 105 -38.41 26.70 -28.29
N GLY A 106 -37.22 27.29 -28.26
CA GLY A 106 -37.02 28.71 -27.90
C GLY A 106 -36.87 28.96 -26.40
N THR A 107 -37.03 27.98 -25.54
CA THR A 107 -36.81 28.12 -24.09
C THR A 107 -35.31 28.10 -23.73
N TYR A 108 -34.99 28.59 -22.55
CA TYR A 108 -33.64 28.57 -22.00
C TYR A 108 -33.63 27.73 -20.75
N GLY A 109 -32.54 26.97 -20.54
CA GLY A 109 -32.34 26.17 -19.34
C GLY A 109 -30.89 25.69 -19.17
N ASP A 110 -30.60 25.10 -18.03
CA ASP A 110 -29.30 24.53 -17.72
C ASP A 110 -29.30 23.04 -18.05
N LEU A 111 -28.21 22.58 -18.69
CA LEU A 111 -28.01 21.19 -19.03
C LEU A 111 -26.91 20.59 -18.15
N LYS A 112 -27.24 19.61 -17.30
CA LYS A 112 -26.25 18.87 -16.51
C LYS A 112 -25.82 17.61 -17.25
N ILE A 113 -24.50 17.43 -17.43
CA ILE A 113 -23.90 16.30 -18.13
C ILE A 113 -22.86 15.66 -17.19
N GLU A 114 -23.06 14.39 -16.85
CA GLU A 114 -22.11 13.65 -16.01
C GLU A 114 -21.04 12.97 -16.89
N PHE A 115 -19.80 12.92 -16.41
CA PHE A 115 -18.70 12.22 -17.05
C PHE A 115 -18.00 11.30 -16.05
N ARG A 116 -17.55 10.13 -16.52
CA ARG A 116 -16.78 9.13 -15.75
C ARG A 116 -15.79 8.45 -16.67
N ASN A 117 -14.52 8.46 -16.31
CA ASN A 117 -13.44 7.68 -16.91
C ASN A 117 -13.47 7.50 -18.44
N ASN A 118 -14.10 8.39 -19.21
CA ASN A 118 -14.22 8.30 -20.66
C ASN A 118 -14.36 9.68 -21.27
N ASN A 119 -13.90 9.82 -22.52
CA ASN A 119 -14.20 10.97 -23.33
C ASN A 119 -15.72 11.18 -23.36
N LEU A 120 -16.16 12.22 -22.71
CA LEU A 120 -17.56 12.57 -22.79
C LEU A 120 -17.78 13.33 -24.09
N SER A 121 -18.42 12.69 -25.04
CA SER A 121 -19.02 13.37 -26.17
C SER A 121 -20.53 13.42 -25.95
N ARG A 122 -21.06 14.59 -25.70
CA ARG A 122 -22.51 14.78 -25.55
C ARG A 122 -23.00 15.81 -26.56
N PRO A 123 -24.10 15.51 -27.23
CA PRO A 123 -24.68 16.47 -28.16
C PRO A 123 -25.22 17.69 -27.40
N LEU A 124 -24.81 18.86 -27.85
CA LEU A 124 -25.34 20.15 -27.42
C LEU A 124 -26.19 20.77 -28.53
N PRO A 125 -27.28 21.45 -28.20
CA PRO A 125 -28.07 22.14 -29.21
C PRO A 125 -27.25 23.25 -29.87
N VAL A 126 -27.28 23.29 -31.19
CA VAL A 126 -26.70 24.39 -31.99
C VAL A 126 -27.64 25.59 -31.96
N GLY A 127 -27.16 26.71 -31.53
CA GLY A 127 -27.96 27.94 -31.49
C GLY A 127 -27.56 28.90 -30.40
N SER A 128 -26.80 28.46 -29.41
CA SER A 128 -26.20 29.33 -28.42
C SER A 128 -24.79 29.70 -28.87
N ILE A 129 -24.51 31.00 -28.96
CA ILE A 129 -23.21 31.50 -29.42
C ILE A 129 -22.15 31.36 -28.33
N ASN A 130 -22.58 31.49 -27.09
CA ASN A 130 -21.69 31.38 -25.92
C ASN A 130 -22.29 30.42 -24.90
N TYR A 131 -21.51 29.41 -24.48
CA TYR A 131 -21.87 28.56 -23.38
C TYR A 131 -21.07 28.98 -22.15
N HIS A 132 -21.77 29.28 -21.07
CA HIS A 132 -21.15 29.35 -19.76
C HIS A 132 -21.12 27.93 -19.18
N ILE A 133 -19.91 27.38 -19.01
CA ILE A 133 -19.72 26.02 -18.53
C ILE A 133 -19.18 26.04 -17.12
N GLU A 134 -19.87 25.39 -16.20
CA GLU A 134 -19.37 25.11 -14.87
C GLU A 134 -18.95 23.65 -14.80
N ILE A 135 -17.70 23.38 -14.46
CA ILE A 135 -17.15 22.03 -14.37
C ILE A 135 -16.94 21.67 -12.90
N TYR A 136 -17.49 20.55 -12.49
CA TYR A 136 -17.40 20.03 -11.14
C TYR A 136 -16.68 18.68 -11.17
N ILE A 137 -15.65 18.51 -10.33
CA ILE A 137 -14.93 17.26 -10.16
C ILE A 137 -15.44 16.59 -8.89
N THR A 138 -16.00 15.39 -8.99
CA THR A 138 -16.64 14.68 -7.87
C THR A 138 -15.66 13.87 -7.03
N GLU A 139 -14.54 13.44 -7.60
CA GLU A 139 -13.52 12.63 -6.90
C GLU A 139 -12.88 13.35 -5.71
N VAL A 140 -12.88 14.65 -5.71
CA VAL A 140 -12.34 15.50 -4.65
C VAL A 140 -13.41 16.33 -3.93
N GLY A 141 -14.68 15.86 -3.92
CA GLY A 141 -15.74 16.43 -3.11
C GLY A 141 -16.59 17.52 -3.76
N ASN A 142 -16.94 17.38 -5.04
CA ASN A 142 -17.78 18.33 -5.79
C ASN A 142 -17.20 19.76 -5.94
N TYR A 143 -15.91 19.84 -6.20
CA TYR A 143 -15.27 21.13 -6.40
C TYR A 143 -15.58 21.70 -7.77
N ARG A 144 -16.07 22.95 -7.77
CA ARG A 144 -16.21 23.74 -8.99
C ARG A 144 -14.84 24.25 -9.44
N LEU A 145 -14.49 23.96 -10.70
CA LEU A 145 -13.28 24.52 -11.30
C LEU A 145 -13.47 26.03 -11.52
N PRO A 146 -12.51 26.87 -11.09
CA PRO A 146 -12.59 28.30 -11.33
C PRO A 146 -12.47 28.60 -12.83
N ASN A 147 -13.27 29.57 -13.31
CA ASN A 147 -13.18 30.19 -14.65
C ASN A 147 -13.26 29.21 -15.85
N ALA A 148 -13.99 28.10 -15.73
CA ALA A 148 -14.27 27.23 -16.85
C ALA A 148 -15.38 27.81 -17.73
N THR A 149 -15.13 28.87 -18.45
CA THR A 149 -16.03 29.41 -19.46
C THR A 149 -15.53 28.98 -20.83
N LEU A 150 -16.34 28.21 -21.55
CA LEU A 150 -16.11 27.89 -22.95
C LEU A 150 -16.85 28.89 -23.81
N LEU A 151 -16.10 29.73 -24.50
CA LEU A 151 -16.65 30.52 -25.58
C LEU A 151 -16.82 29.59 -26.80
N LYS A 152 -18.00 29.55 -27.38
CA LYS A 152 -18.21 28.86 -28.65
C LYS A 152 -17.40 29.63 -29.71
N THR A 153 -16.31 29.01 -30.13
CA THR A 153 -15.62 29.43 -31.35
C THR A 153 -16.35 28.80 -32.55
N GLU A 154 -16.07 29.23 -33.76
CA GLU A 154 -16.62 28.68 -35.02
C GLU A 154 -16.31 27.21 -35.26
N LEU A 155 -15.60 26.57 -34.34
CA LEU A 155 -15.22 25.17 -34.41
C LEU A 155 -16.35 24.28 -33.89
N TRP A 156 -16.76 23.35 -34.72
CA TRP A 156 -17.63 22.24 -34.39
C TRP A 156 -16.92 21.34 -33.36
N ASN A 157 -17.64 20.85 -32.36
CA ASN A 157 -17.16 19.98 -31.30
C ASN A 157 -16.10 20.59 -30.37
N PRO A 158 -16.53 21.46 -29.46
CA PRO A 158 -15.63 22.02 -28.47
C PRO A 158 -15.04 20.95 -27.56
N VAL A 159 -13.73 20.96 -27.42
CA VAL A 159 -12.98 20.07 -26.52
C VAL A 159 -12.50 20.88 -25.34
N VAL A 160 -12.91 20.51 -24.13
CA VAL A 160 -12.36 21.04 -22.90
C VAL A 160 -11.28 20.11 -22.40
N ASN A 161 -10.03 20.43 -22.62
CA ASN A 161 -8.92 19.70 -22.05
C ASN A 161 -8.52 20.34 -20.71
N LEU A 162 -8.84 19.65 -19.62
CA LEU A 162 -8.62 20.14 -18.25
C LEU A 162 -7.14 20.23 -17.92
N GLU A 163 -6.29 19.36 -18.49
CA GLU A 163 -4.84 19.37 -18.27
C GLU A 163 -4.15 20.50 -19.05
N THR A 164 -4.44 20.65 -20.33
CA THR A 164 -3.84 21.72 -21.15
C THR A 164 -4.33 23.10 -20.71
N ALA A 165 -5.53 23.19 -20.13
CA ALA A 165 -6.01 24.41 -19.48
C ALA A 165 -5.32 24.68 -18.14
N GLY A 166 -4.48 23.75 -17.63
CA GLY A 166 -3.81 23.86 -16.34
C GLY A 166 -4.76 23.88 -15.13
N LEU A 167 -5.97 23.40 -15.32
CA LEU A 167 -7.00 23.35 -14.26
C LEU A 167 -6.92 22.10 -13.43
N VAL A 168 -6.50 20.99 -14.03
CA VAL A 168 -6.36 19.69 -13.40
C VAL A 168 -5.01 19.09 -13.80
N THR A 169 -4.29 18.51 -12.87
CA THR A 169 -3.02 17.82 -13.12
C THR A 169 -3.11 16.41 -12.59
N SER A 170 -2.87 15.41 -13.43
CA SER A 170 -2.71 14.02 -12.99
C SER A 170 -1.48 13.89 -12.11
N CYS A 171 -1.64 13.30 -10.94
CA CYS A 171 -0.58 13.17 -9.95
C CYS A 171 -0.48 11.73 -9.45
N ARG A 172 0.65 11.09 -9.72
CA ARG A 172 0.99 9.77 -9.20
C ARG A 172 2.24 9.89 -8.35
N ILE A 173 2.15 9.47 -7.09
CA ILE A 173 3.25 9.49 -6.12
C ILE A 173 3.56 8.05 -5.75
N ILE A 174 4.81 7.64 -5.87
CA ILE A 174 5.28 6.32 -5.46
C ILE A 174 5.66 6.41 -3.98
N LEU A 175 5.12 5.53 -3.14
CA LEU A 175 5.36 5.48 -1.71
C LEU A 175 6.40 4.40 -1.40
N ALA A 176 7.57 4.81 -0.92
CA ALA A 176 8.65 3.88 -0.60
C ALA A 176 8.44 3.21 0.76
N PRO A 177 8.85 1.93 0.95
CA PRO A 177 8.96 1.34 2.28
C PRO A 177 9.83 2.23 3.20
N PRO A 178 9.48 2.37 4.47
CA PRO A 178 8.48 1.66 5.26
C PRO A 178 7.08 2.28 5.29
N ILE A 179 6.66 2.98 4.24
CA ILE A 179 5.31 3.55 4.16
C ILE A 179 4.30 2.43 3.87
N THR A 180 3.26 2.34 4.70
CA THR A 180 2.17 1.35 4.52
C THR A 180 1.00 1.91 3.74
N SER A 181 0.66 3.18 3.97
CA SER A 181 -0.43 3.84 3.27
C SER A 181 -0.32 5.36 3.36
N ALA A 182 -0.97 6.04 2.44
CA ALA A 182 -1.18 7.48 2.49
C ALA A 182 -2.67 7.80 2.30
N VAL A 183 -3.15 8.83 2.98
CA VAL A 183 -4.50 9.39 2.82
C VAL A 183 -4.36 10.83 2.37
N LEU A 184 -4.90 11.12 1.19
CA LEU A 184 -4.97 12.47 0.64
C LEU A 184 -6.14 13.22 1.27
N TYR A 185 -5.88 14.41 1.70
CA TYR A 185 -6.88 15.37 2.16
C TYR A 185 -6.90 16.58 1.22
N VAL A 186 -8.10 17.03 0.93
CA VAL A 186 -8.38 18.25 0.16
C VAL A 186 -9.24 19.15 1.05
N ASP A 187 -8.75 20.32 1.39
CA ASP A 187 -9.40 21.26 2.32
C ASP A 187 -9.88 20.57 3.62
N GLY A 188 -9.04 19.67 4.15
CA GLY A 188 -9.32 18.92 5.39
C GLY A 188 -10.24 17.69 5.24
N ARG A 189 -10.71 17.37 4.03
CA ARG A 189 -11.55 16.19 3.76
C ARG A 189 -10.76 15.10 3.05
N ALA A 190 -10.91 13.85 3.49
CA ALA A 190 -10.26 12.72 2.85
C ALA A 190 -10.81 12.51 1.42
N ALA A 191 -9.93 12.53 0.42
CA ALA A 191 -10.28 12.46 -0.99
C ALA A 191 -9.80 11.16 -1.65
N ALA A 192 -8.61 10.67 -1.28
CA ALA A 192 -8.06 9.44 -1.85
C ALA A 192 -7.21 8.69 -0.82
N ARG A 193 -7.01 7.40 -1.04
CA ARG A 193 -6.12 6.56 -0.23
C ARG A 193 -5.31 5.65 -1.14
N GLY A 194 -4.03 5.46 -0.83
CA GLY A 194 -3.14 4.59 -1.57
C GLY A 194 -2.20 3.79 -0.68
N ALA A 195 -1.82 2.59 -1.14
CA ALA A 195 -0.76 1.76 -0.56
C ALA A 195 0.23 1.44 -1.69
N GLY A 196 1.53 1.71 -1.47
CA GLY A 196 2.56 1.59 -2.50
C GLY A 196 2.58 2.74 -3.52
N ASN A 197 1.44 3.24 -3.94
CA ASN A 197 1.30 4.48 -4.69
C ASN A 197 0.03 5.24 -4.30
N LEU A 198 0.05 6.55 -4.52
CA LEU A 198 -1.09 7.44 -4.37
C LEU A 198 -1.33 8.10 -5.73
N THR A 199 -2.48 7.80 -6.35
CA THR A 199 -2.89 8.40 -7.62
C THR A 199 -4.07 9.31 -7.39
N THR A 200 -4.01 10.52 -7.90
CA THR A 200 -5.06 11.54 -7.73
C THR A 200 -4.98 12.58 -8.85
N TYR A 201 -5.94 13.47 -8.86
CA TYR A 201 -5.93 14.69 -9.66
C TYR A 201 -5.78 15.90 -8.75
N LEU A 202 -4.82 16.76 -9.04
CA LEU A 202 -4.65 18.03 -8.37
C LEU A 202 -5.39 19.11 -9.15
N ILE A 203 -6.33 19.76 -8.50
CA ILE A 203 -7.11 20.88 -9.05
C ILE A 203 -6.47 22.18 -8.60
N LYS A 204 -6.23 23.09 -9.51
CA LYS A 204 -5.63 24.39 -9.23
C LYS A 204 -6.47 25.19 -8.23
N GLY A 205 -5.83 25.70 -7.20
CA GLY A 205 -6.47 26.56 -6.18
C GLY A 205 -6.99 25.83 -4.96
N LEU A 206 -6.85 24.50 -4.89
CA LEU A 206 -7.18 23.71 -3.70
C LEU A 206 -5.93 23.41 -2.86
N ASN A 207 -6.13 23.30 -1.54
CA ASN A 207 -5.07 22.93 -0.61
C ASN A 207 -5.06 21.41 -0.41
N TYR A 208 -3.92 20.81 -0.70
CA TYR A 208 -3.70 19.37 -0.58
C TYR A 208 -2.73 19.07 0.55
N SER A 209 -3.02 18.02 1.29
CA SER A 209 -2.07 17.41 2.22
C SER A 209 -2.23 15.90 2.19
N ALA A 210 -1.14 15.17 2.31
CA ALA A 210 -1.18 13.72 2.42
C ALA A 210 -0.64 13.29 3.78
N VAL A 211 -1.45 12.57 4.55
CA VAL A 211 -1.06 11.94 5.81
C VAL A 211 -0.57 10.55 5.50
N VAL A 212 0.65 10.24 5.93
CA VAL A 212 1.35 8.99 5.66
C VAL A 212 1.43 8.16 6.93
N ASN A 213 1.00 6.91 6.85
CA ASN A 213 1.19 5.90 7.89
C ASN A 213 2.41 5.06 7.56
N THR A 214 3.21 4.76 8.55
CA THR A 214 4.46 4.00 8.38
C THR A 214 4.56 2.82 9.34
N GLU A 215 5.44 1.88 9.04
CA GLU A 215 5.89 0.84 9.98
C GLU A 215 6.97 1.34 10.96
N VAL A 216 7.40 2.59 10.81
CA VAL A 216 8.38 3.19 11.72
C VAL A 216 7.79 3.30 13.11
N LEU A 217 8.46 2.71 14.08
CA LEU A 217 8.04 2.73 15.47
C LEU A 217 8.74 3.87 16.22
N LEU A 218 7.98 4.60 17.00
CA LEU A 218 8.51 5.52 18.01
C LEU A 218 8.98 4.75 19.26
N PRO A 219 9.81 5.34 20.13
CA PRO A 219 10.27 4.67 21.35
C PRO A 219 9.16 4.14 22.26
N ASN A 220 7.99 4.78 22.24
CA ASN A 220 6.79 4.37 23.00
C ASN A 220 5.98 3.25 22.31
N GLY A 221 6.39 2.78 21.15
CA GLY A 221 5.71 1.71 20.39
C GLY A 221 4.60 2.15 19.45
N THR A 222 4.29 3.43 19.39
CA THR A 222 3.34 3.96 18.40
C THR A 222 3.97 4.06 17.03
N SER A 223 3.17 3.88 15.97
CA SER A 223 3.64 4.09 14.61
C SER A 223 3.83 5.57 14.31
N TYR A 224 4.91 5.90 13.62
CA TYR A 224 5.17 7.25 13.16
C TYR A 224 4.28 7.61 11.97
N THR A 225 3.70 8.80 12.02
CA THR A 225 2.95 9.38 10.92
C THR A 225 3.57 10.71 10.53
N THR A 226 3.50 11.04 9.25
CA THR A 226 4.00 12.32 8.74
C THR A 226 3.06 12.89 7.69
N VAL A 227 3.24 14.15 7.33
CA VAL A 227 2.43 14.86 6.35
C VAL A 227 3.33 15.45 5.28
N PHE A 228 2.92 15.37 4.02
CA PHE A 228 3.59 16.05 2.93
C PHE A 228 2.60 16.74 1.98
N GLN A 229 3.13 17.63 1.13
CA GLN A 229 2.35 18.30 0.10
C GLN A 229 2.46 17.50 -1.21
N PRO A 230 1.35 16.94 -1.72
CA PRO A 230 1.38 16.06 -2.90
C PRO A 230 1.95 16.72 -4.15
N GLN A 231 1.70 18.01 -4.35
CA GLN A 231 2.19 18.75 -5.51
C GLN A 231 3.71 18.71 -5.68
N ASP A 232 4.45 18.59 -4.59
CA ASP A 232 5.92 18.56 -4.59
C ASP A 232 6.47 17.21 -5.06
N TYR A 233 5.63 16.18 -5.09
CA TYR A 233 6.02 14.79 -5.34
C TYR A 233 5.29 14.13 -6.51
N CYS A 234 4.51 14.87 -7.31
CA CYS A 234 3.87 14.33 -8.51
C CYS A 234 4.90 13.74 -9.49
N GLY A 235 4.69 12.49 -9.89
CA GLY A 235 5.63 11.74 -10.72
C GLY A 235 6.91 11.30 -10.02
N ARG A 236 7.01 11.45 -8.70
CA ARG A 236 8.22 11.18 -7.92
C ARG A 236 7.99 10.16 -6.81
N LEU A 237 9.10 9.67 -6.26
CA LEU A 237 9.13 8.84 -5.08
C LEU A 237 9.05 9.73 -3.83
N TYR A 238 8.13 9.40 -2.92
CA TYR A 238 8.13 9.92 -1.55
C TYR A 238 8.66 8.84 -0.60
N ALA A 239 9.68 9.17 0.17
CA ALA A 239 10.27 8.29 1.16
C ALA A 239 10.36 8.99 2.52
N VAL A 240 10.11 8.23 3.58
CA VAL A 240 10.34 8.68 4.95
C VAL A 240 11.76 8.33 5.33
N ASN A 241 12.47 9.29 5.95
CA ASN A 241 13.79 9.04 6.49
C ASN A 241 13.66 8.11 7.71
N ALA A 242 14.04 6.85 7.52
CA ALA A 242 13.93 5.80 8.52
C ALA A 242 15.17 4.92 8.55
N THR A 243 15.48 4.40 9.73
CA THR A 243 16.61 3.49 9.98
C THR A 243 16.10 2.07 10.14
N ARG A 244 16.68 1.11 9.44
CA ARG A 244 16.44 -0.31 9.72
C ARG A 244 17.29 -0.72 10.92
N LEU A 245 16.65 -0.94 12.07
CA LEU A 245 17.30 -1.35 13.31
C LEU A 245 17.21 -2.86 13.45
N THR A 246 18.38 -3.51 13.56
CA THR A 246 18.49 -4.94 13.87
C THR A 246 19.08 -5.09 15.27
N ILE A 247 18.43 -5.86 16.14
CA ILE A 247 18.88 -6.13 17.50
C ILE A 247 19.08 -7.63 17.65
N ARG A 248 20.26 -8.04 18.13
CA ARG A 248 20.61 -9.44 18.39
C ARG A 248 21.09 -9.61 19.81
N ALA A 249 20.53 -10.58 20.51
CA ALA A 249 21.02 -11.02 21.80
C ALA A 249 21.96 -12.23 21.61
N VAL A 250 23.18 -12.11 22.10
CA VAL A 250 24.24 -13.10 21.90
C VAL A 250 24.75 -13.57 23.27
N ASP A 251 24.94 -14.85 23.43
CA ASP A 251 25.48 -15.45 24.65
C ASP A 251 27.02 -15.31 24.72
N SER A 252 27.60 -15.73 25.86
CA SER A 252 29.05 -15.74 26.06
C SER A 252 29.82 -16.68 25.10
N PHE A 253 29.11 -17.53 24.37
CA PHE A 253 29.68 -18.44 23.39
C PHE A 253 29.57 -17.90 21.95
N GLY A 254 29.04 -16.69 21.78
CA GLY A 254 28.84 -16.04 20.49
C GLY A 254 27.61 -16.50 19.71
N ALA A 255 26.74 -17.28 20.33
CA ALA A 255 25.52 -17.77 19.67
C ALA A 255 24.36 -16.79 19.86
N VAL A 256 23.61 -16.53 18.78
CA VAL A 256 22.32 -15.83 18.86
C VAL A 256 21.32 -16.76 19.56
N ARG A 257 20.61 -16.24 20.55
CA ARG A 257 19.72 -17.02 21.41
C ARG A 257 18.27 -16.77 21.07
N ASP A 258 17.65 -17.72 20.38
CA ASP A 258 16.25 -17.62 19.92
C ASP A 258 15.20 -17.75 21.05
N ASP A 259 15.63 -18.24 22.22
CA ASP A 259 14.78 -18.38 23.39
C ASP A 259 14.69 -17.11 24.27
N TRP A 260 15.60 -16.15 24.08
CA TRP A 260 15.61 -14.90 24.82
C TRP A 260 14.62 -13.88 24.27
N LEU A 261 14.09 -13.02 25.15
CA LEU A 261 13.12 -12.01 24.78
C LEU A 261 13.82 -10.66 24.64
N ILE A 262 13.54 -9.97 23.54
CA ILE A 262 14.01 -8.62 23.25
C ILE A 262 12.80 -7.69 23.29
N LYS A 263 12.81 -6.71 24.19
CA LYS A 263 11.80 -5.65 24.25
C LYS A 263 12.40 -4.39 23.65
N ALA A 264 11.78 -3.90 22.60
CA ALA A 264 12.19 -2.66 21.92
C ALA A 264 10.97 -1.96 21.35
N ALA A 265 10.93 -0.63 21.44
CA ALA A 265 9.83 0.20 20.94
C ALA A 265 8.44 -0.35 21.37
N GLY A 266 8.27 -0.70 22.66
CA GLY A 266 7.02 -1.20 23.22
C GLY A 266 6.58 -2.60 22.72
N ARG A 267 7.40 -3.29 21.93
CA ARG A 267 7.13 -4.63 21.38
C ARG A 267 8.10 -5.65 21.93
N THR A 268 7.68 -6.92 21.94
CA THR A 268 8.51 -8.04 22.37
C THR A 268 8.80 -8.97 21.19
N TYR A 269 10.06 -9.34 21.03
CA TYR A 269 10.57 -10.21 19.97
C TYR A 269 11.32 -11.38 20.61
N ARG A 270 11.55 -12.45 19.86
CA ARG A 270 12.37 -13.58 20.28
C ARG A 270 13.64 -13.67 19.44
N GLY A 271 14.78 -13.84 20.09
CA GLY A 271 16.09 -14.06 19.46
C GLY A 271 16.64 -12.84 18.74
N GLN A 272 15.93 -12.36 17.75
CA GLN A 272 16.30 -11.18 16.96
C GLN A 272 15.09 -10.27 16.79
N ALA A 273 15.34 -8.96 16.84
CA ALA A 273 14.34 -7.95 16.51
C ALA A 273 14.78 -7.18 15.26
N GLU A 274 13.87 -7.01 14.31
CA GLU A 274 14.03 -6.12 13.17
C GLU A 274 12.87 -5.15 13.14
N LEU A 275 13.17 -3.86 13.11
CA LEU A 275 12.16 -2.81 13.09
C LEU A 275 12.65 -1.58 12.33
N TRP A 276 11.71 -0.79 11.85
CA TRP A 276 12.00 0.54 11.35
C TRP A 276 11.95 1.54 12.51
N ALA A 277 12.95 2.40 12.61
CA ALA A 277 13.13 3.41 13.65
C ALA A 277 13.38 4.78 13.04
N LEU A 278 13.14 5.86 13.78
CA LEU A 278 13.54 7.20 13.35
C LEU A 278 15.04 7.41 13.58
N PRO A 279 15.79 7.96 12.61
CA PRO A 279 17.19 8.30 12.79
C PRO A 279 17.38 9.40 13.85
N GLY A 280 18.45 9.30 14.62
CA GLY A 280 18.78 10.27 15.67
C GLY A 280 17.99 10.13 16.97
N VAL A 281 17.11 9.13 17.07
CA VAL A 281 16.28 8.87 18.26
C VAL A 281 16.91 7.75 19.08
N ILE A 282 16.85 7.87 20.41
CA ILE A 282 17.33 6.84 21.34
C ILE A 282 16.19 5.87 21.65
N TYR A 283 16.44 4.58 21.40
CA TYR A 283 15.53 3.50 21.74
C TYR A 283 16.05 2.74 22.94
N LYS A 284 15.17 2.51 23.92
CA LYS A 284 15.46 1.64 25.04
C LYS A 284 15.23 0.19 24.60
N VAL A 285 16.27 -0.63 24.76
CA VAL A 285 16.23 -2.08 24.50
C VAL A 285 16.45 -2.81 25.81
N GLU A 286 15.58 -3.73 26.15
CA GLU A 286 15.70 -4.65 27.28
C GLU A 286 15.83 -6.07 26.74
N ILE A 287 16.86 -6.79 27.13
CA ILE A 287 17.01 -8.23 26.85
C ILE A 287 16.69 -9.00 28.12
N ASP A 288 15.76 -9.93 28.03
CA ASP A 288 15.37 -10.84 29.11
C ASP A 288 15.80 -12.28 28.75
N ALA A 289 16.86 -12.74 29.38
CA ALA A 289 17.41 -14.09 29.21
C ALA A 289 16.79 -15.11 30.17
N GLY A 290 15.76 -14.72 30.93
CA GLY A 290 15.13 -15.57 31.94
C GLY A 290 15.87 -15.57 33.30
N PHE A 291 17.20 -15.68 33.29
CA PHE A 291 18.03 -15.63 34.48
C PHE A 291 18.63 -14.24 34.75
N THR A 292 18.62 -13.36 33.78
CA THR A 292 19.10 -11.98 33.90
C THR A 292 18.40 -11.07 32.91
N LYS A 293 18.39 -9.77 33.22
CA LYS A 293 17.91 -8.72 32.31
C LYS A 293 19.00 -7.72 32.06
N LYS A 294 19.10 -7.23 30.85
CA LYS A 294 20.09 -6.21 30.45
C LYS A 294 19.45 -5.12 29.64
N ASP A 295 19.65 -3.88 30.08
CA ASP A 295 19.26 -2.69 29.33
C ASP A 295 20.40 -2.24 28.43
N ALA A 296 20.06 -1.90 27.18
CA ALA A 296 21.03 -1.42 26.18
C ALA A 296 20.35 -0.33 25.33
N PRO A 297 20.52 0.96 25.69
CA PRO A 297 20.02 2.04 24.86
C PRO A 297 20.81 2.11 23.54
N ILE A 298 20.11 2.39 22.45
CA ILE A 298 20.72 2.59 21.14
C ILE A 298 20.25 3.89 20.50
N ALA A 299 21.17 4.71 20.01
CA ALA A 299 20.90 5.85 19.15
C ALA A 299 20.95 5.39 17.70
N THR A 300 19.84 5.52 16.99
CA THR A 300 19.71 5.06 15.60
C THR A 300 20.42 5.99 14.62
N ARG A 301 21.09 5.44 13.60
CA ARG A 301 21.76 6.16 12.53
C ARG A 301 21.25 5.67 11.17
N TYR A 302 21.05 6.60 10.26
CA TYR A 302 20.64 6.27 8.90
C TYR A 302 21.82 5.66 8.09
N PRO A 303 21.60 4.70 7.21
CA PRO A 303 20.33 4.06 6.81
C PRO A 303 19.98 2.82 7.64
N SER A 304 20.95 2.23 8.35
CA SER A 304 20.75 1.02 9.15
C SER A 304 21.68 1.00 10.35
N GLU A 305 21.25 0.36 11.42
CA GLU A 305 22.00 0.19 12.65
C GLU A 305 21.81 -1.24 13.16
N THR A 306 22.90 -1.84 13.69
CA THR A 306 22.84 -3.15 14.30
C THR A 306 23.34 -3.06 15.74
N LEU A 307 22.51 -3.48 16.68
CA LEU A 307 22.85 -3.61 18.09
C LEU A 307 23.07 -5.07 18.42
N ILE A 308 24.28 -5.41 18.85
CA ILE A 308 24.60 -6.72 19.41
C ILE A 308 24.74 -6.57 20.92
N VAL A 309 23.88 -7.26 21.68
CA VAL A 309 23.89 -7.24 23.13
C VAL A 309 24.40 -8.59 23.64
N ASN A 310 25.58 -8.57 24.23
CA ASN A 310 26.15 -9.77 24.86
C ASN A 310 25.57 -9.92 26.26
N ILE A 311 25.03 -11.09 26.56
CA ILE A 311 24.56 -11.51 27.88
C ILE A 311 25.54 -12.59 28.38
N GLU A 312 26.16 -12.31 29.53
CA GLU A 312 27.06 -13.27 30.13
C GLU A 312 26.28 -14.44 30.74
N ASN A 313 26.59 -15.64 30.25
CA ASN A 313 26.06 -16.90 30.74
C ASN A 313 27.13 -17.96 30.87
N SER A 314 26.82 -18.99 31.61
CA SER A 314 27.67 -20.16 31.87
C SER A 314 26.80 -21.41 32.00
N TYR A 315 27.37 -22.57 31.87
CA TYR A 315 26.65 -23.83 32.08
C TYR A 315 27.25 -24.61 33.24
N LEU A 316 26.37 -25.05 34.13
CA LEU A 316 26.69 -26.07 35.15
C LEU A 316 26.12 -27.42 34.68
N VAL A 317 27.00 -28.38 34.45
CA VAL A 317 26.65 -29.77 34.10
C VAL A 317 26.82 -30.64 35.33
N LEU A 318 25.73 -31.25 35.77
CA LEU A 318 25.69 -32.13 36.94
C LEU A 318 25.72 -33.60 36.53
N ASN A 319 26.79 -34.28 36.93
CA ASN A 319 26.98 -35.73 36.72
C ASN A 319 26.66 -36.46 38.03
N TYR A 320 25.53 -37.11 38.09
CA TYR A 320 25.03 -37.80 39.30
C TYR A 320 25.66 -39.18 39.49
N LEU A 321 26.30 -39.34 40.63
CA LEU A 321 26.79 -40.66 41.04
C LEU A 321 25.65 -41.55 41.60
N GLN A 322 24.59 -40.92 42.12
CA GLN A 322 23.38 -41.54 42.60
C GLN A 322 22.19 -40.64 42.30
N PRO A 323 20.98 -41.16 42.01
CA PRO A 323 19.80 -40.33 41.77
C PRO A 323 19.47 -39.48 42.99
N PRO A 324 19.43 -38.14 42.88
CA PRO A 324 19.04 -37.28 43.97
C PRO A 324 17.53 -37.24 44.13
N ALA A 325 17.03 -36.94 45.34
CA ALA A 325 15.63 -36.62 45.56
C ALA A 325 15.31 -35.20 45.05
N ARG A 326 16.25 -34.28 45.28
CA ARG A 326 16.12 -32.87 44.84
C ARG A 326 17.51 -32.21 44.78
N VAL A 327 17.62 -31.22 43.88
CA VAL A 327 18.81 -30.39 43.71
C VAL A 327 18.41 -28.91 43.87
N TYR A 328 19.16 -28.20 44.67
CA TYR A 328 19.04 -26.73 44.85
C TYR A 328 20.33 -26.09 44.39
N ILE A 329 20.24 -25.17 43.49
CA ILE A 329 21.36 -24.31 43.08
C ILE A 329 21.04 -22.93 43.58
N LEU A 330 21.81 -22.43 44.52
CA LEU A 330 21.57 -21.21 45.25
C LEU A 330 22.69 -20.17 45.01
N GLY A 331 22.37 -18.98 44.64
CA GLY A 331 23.31 -17.91 44.33
C GLY A 331 22.63 -16.67 43.74
N ASN A 332 23.29 -15.98 42.81
CA ASN A 332 22.76 -14.83 42.11
C ASN A 332 21.44 -15.18 41.34
N TYR A 333 21.31 -16.43 40.95
CA TYR A 333 20.11 -17.02 40.40
C TYR A 333 19.88 -18.37 41.07
N SER A 334 18.65 -18.71 41.38
CA SER A 334 18.35 -19.94 42.12
C SER A 334 17.49 -20.87 41.28
N VAL A 335 17.87 -22.13 41.23
CA VAL A 335 17.15 -23.21 40.52
C VAL A 335 16.85 -24.31 41.51
N VAL A 336 15.63 -24.83 41.51
CA VAL A 336 15.21 -26.01 42.28
C VAL A 336 14.60 -27.00 41.32
N ASP A 337 15.21 -28.18 41.17
CA ASP A 337 14.72 -29.24 40.30
C ASP A 337 15.05 -30.63 40.90
N ARG A 338 14.41 -31.65 40.35
CA ARG A 338 14.68 -33.02 40.83
C ARG A 338 16.05 -33.55 40.35
N MET A 339 16.35 -33.34 39.05
CA MET A 339 17.57 -33.90 38.47
C MET A 339 18.03 -33.10 37.24
N PRO A 340 18.39 -31.82 37.41
CA PRO A 340 18.85 -31.02 36.29
C PRO A 340 20.22 -31.51 35.81
N ARG A 341 20.33 -31.87 34.52
CA ARG A 341 21.62 -32.33 33.96
C ARG A 341 22.49 -31.16 33.50
N ARG A 342 21.90 -30.16 32.93
CA ARG A 342 22.57 -28.98 32.46
C ARG A 342 21.74 -27.74 32.82
N VAL A 343 22.32 -26.81 33.52
CA VAL A 343 21.65 -25.60 33.96
C VAL A 343 22.42 -24.37 33.44
N GLU A 344 21.71 -23.47 32.81
CA GLU A 344 22.24 -22.20 32.37
C GLU A 344 22.12 -21.20 33.51
N LEU A 345 23.20 -20.52 33.85
CA LEU A 345 23.31 -19.62 34.99
C LEU A 345 24.11 -18.38 34.61
N PRO A 346 23.83 -17.20 35.21
CA PRO A 346 24.74 -16.07 35.12
C PRO A 346 26.07 -16.42 35.80
N PRO A 347 27.18 -15.78 35.39
CA PRO A 347 28.46 -15.93 36.09
C PRO A 347 28.34 -15.56 37.56
N GLY A 348 29.01 -16.29 38.43
CA GLY A 348 28.94 -16.03 39.87
C GLY A 348 29.31 -17.23 40.76
N LYS A 349 29.15 -17.06 42.05
CA LYS A 349 29.33 -18.11 43.04
C LYS A 349 28.01 -18.76 43.36
N TYR A 350 27.96 -20.10 43.38
CA TYR A 350 26.81 -20.89 43.66
C TYR A 350 27.05 -21.96 44.68
N ALA A 351 26.09 -22.21 45.56
CA ALA A 351 26.02 -23.38 46.40
C ALA A 351 25.06 -24.39 45.73
N VAL A 352 25.60 -25.57 45.37
CA VAL A 352 24.83 -26.68 44.82
C VAL A 352 24.54 -27.64 45.95
N VAL A 353 23.30 -27.71 46.41
CA VAL A 353 22.85 -28.59 47.48
C VAL A 353 22.08 -29.76 46.84
N VAL A 354 22.55 -30.96 47.07
CA VAL A 354 21.98 -32.21 46.51
C VAL A 354 21.45 -33.05 47.65
N ASP A 355 20.16 -33.35 47.64
CA ASP A 355 19.54 -34.27 48.60
C ASP A 355 19.61 -35.70 48.06
N VAL A 356 20.38 -36.52 48.72
CA VAL A 356 20.54 -37.96 48.38
C VAL A 356 20.14 -38.79 49.59
N GLY A 357 18.97 -39.41 49.51
CA GLY A 357 18.46 -40.30 50.56
C GLY A 357 18.25 -39.59 51.93
N GLY A 358 17.81 -38.33 51.91
CA GLY A 358 17.58 -37.50 53.11
C GLY A 358 18.84 -36.86 53.69
N ARG A 359 19.97 -36.96 52.99
CA ARG A 359 21.22 -36.28 53.36
C ARG A 359 21.55 -35.18 52.33
N ASN A 360 21.83 -34.01 52.82
CA ASN A 360 22.22 -32.86 51.97
C ASN A 360 23.73 -32.82 51.80
N VAL A 361 24.18 -32.84 50.55
CA VAL A 361 25.60 -32.65 50.19
C VAL A 361 25.70 -31.28 49.50
N THR A 362 26.60 -30.40 49.98
CA THR A 362 26.78 -29.06 49.45
C THR A 362 28.10 -28.91 48.73
N TYR A 363 28.08 -28.38 47.53
CA TYR A 363 29.23 -28.04 46.73
C TYR A 363 29.24 -26.53 46.51
N THR A 364 30.40 -25.86 46.62
CA THR A 364 30.55 -24.47 46.24
C THR A 364 31.29 -24.41 44.91
N VAL A 365 30.69 -23.74 43.94
CA VAL A 365 31.24 -23.57 42.58
C VAL A 365 31.29 -22.09 42.20
N THR A 366 32.23 -21.74 41.36
CA THR A 366 32.32 -20.37 40.78
C THR A 366 32.29 -20.54 39.27
N LEU A 367 31.32 -19.91 38.62
CA LEU A 367 31.16 -19.92 37.16
C LEU A 367 31.71 -18.61 36.59
N ARG A 368 32.51 -18.68 35.54
CA ARG A 368 32.99 -17.56 34.76
C ARG A 368 32.18 -17.38 33.49
N PRO A 369 32.12 -16.19 32.87
CA PRO A 369 31.46 -16.02 31.59
C PRO A 369 31.99 -17.00 30.54
N GLY A 370 31.07 -17.70 29.84
CA GLY A 370 31.39 -18.69 28.82
C GLY A 370 31.95 -20.01 29.35
N GLU A 371 31.93 -20.26 30.66
CA GLU A 371 32.42 -21.50 31.26
C GLU A 371 31.35 -22.58 31.24
N VAL A 372 31.78 -23.81 30.90
CA VAL A 372 30.99 -25.03 31.07
C VAL A 372 31.66 -25.86 32.18
N LEU A 373 31.15 -25.75 33.42
CA LEU A 373 31.65 -26.46 34.56
C LEU A 373 30.97 -27.82 34.74
N GLN A 374 31.73 -28.87 34.76
CA GLN A 374 31.19 -30.24 35.08
C GLN A 374 31.42 -30.54 36.57
N LEU A 375 30.36 -30.88 37.26
CA LEU A 375 30.41 -31.23 38.69
C LEU A 375 29.86 -32.63 38.90
N ALA A 376 30.69 -33.55 39.41
CA ALA A 376 30.20 -34.84 39.87
C ALA A 376 29.55 -34.65 41.25
N VAL A 377 28.32 -35.11 41.41
CA VAL A 377 27.50 -34.88 42.62
C VAL A 377 26.99 -36.23 43.19
N GLY A 378 27.09 -36.44 44.46
CA GLY A 378 26.62 -37.64 45.15
C GLY A 378 27.35 -37.91 46.47
N LEU A 379 27.01 -39.02 47.15
CA LEU A 379 27.65 -39.46 48.38
C LEU A 379 29.00 -40.11 48.08
N SER A 380 30.00 -39.34 47.63
CA SER A 380 31.36 -39.81 47.49
C SER A 380 32.17 -39.47 48.75
N THR A 381 33.00 -40.35 49.25
CA THR A 381 33.83 -40.18 50.41
C THR A 381 35.05 -39.32 50.20
N SER A 382 35.19 -38.69 49.04
CA SER A 382 36.29 -37.75 48.74
C SER A 382 35.83 -36.51 47.96
N PRO A 383 36.08 -35.31 48.44
CA PRO A 383 35.80 -34.10 47.69
C PRO A 383 36.90 -33.88 46.64
N GLN A 384 36.86 -34.60 45.51
CA GLN A 384 37.67 -34.28 44.36
C GLN A 384 36.95 -33.29 43.45
N GLN A 385 37.35 -32.05 43.54
CA GLN A 385 37.04 -31.03 42.54
C GLN A 385 37.87 -31.36 41.27
N GLN A 386 37.30 -32.17 40.37
CA GLN A 386 37.93 -32.40 39.09
C GLN A 386 37.61 -31.25 38.14
N LYS A 387 38.53 -30.26 38.13
CA LYS A 387 38.50 -29.13 37.23
C LYS A 387 39.01 -29.56 35.86
N THR A 388 38.14 -30.06 35.00
CA THR A 388 38.48 -30.20 33.59
C THR A 388 38.24 -28.88 32.89
N ASN A 389 39.29 -28.04 32.86
CA ASN A 389 39.34 -26.90 31.93
C ASN A 389 39.51 -27.46 30.53
N THR A 390 38.42 -27.65 29.85
CA THR A 390 38.51 -27.81 28.40
C THR A 390 38.54 -26.42 27.83
N ASP A 391 39.77 -25.93 27.60
CA ASP A 391 40.01 -24.66 26.89
C ASP A 391 39.53 -24.82 25.44
N MET A 392 38.26 -24.66 25.22
CA MET A 392 37.66 -24.61 23.86
C MET A 392 38.10 -23.33 23.08
N THR A 393 38.80 -22.41 23.74
CA THR A 393 39.31 -21.17 23.15
C THR A 393 40.21 -21.40 21.95
N TYR A 394 41.01 -22.48 21.97
CA TYR A 394 41.96 -22.80 20.90
C TYR A 394 41.32 -23.39 19.63
N VAL A 395 40.16 -24.04 19.73
CA VAL A 395 39.48 -24.62 18.54
C VAL A 395 38.81 -23.53 17.71
N PHE A 396 38.24 -22.50 18.35
CA PHE A 396 37.57 -21.39 17.63
C PHE A 396 38.58 -20.42 16.96
N VAL A 397 39.72 -20.17 17.55
CA VAL A 397 40.77 -19.32 16.93
C VAL A 397 41.33 -20.00 15.67
N GLY A 398 41.44 -21.32 15.65
CA GLY A 398 41.89 -22.08 14.47
C GLY A 398 40.93 -22.01 13.30
N VAL A 399 39.62 -22.09 13.56
CA VAL A 399 38.59 -22.05 12.50
C VAL A 399 38.39 -20.65 11.91
N ILE A 400 38.50 -19.58 12.74
CA ILE A 400 38.40 -18.20 12.26
C ILE A 400 39.65 -17.83 11.44
N ALA A 401 40.87 -18.24 11.88
CA ALA A 401 42.11 -17.97 11.14
C ALA A 401 42.10 -18.68 9.75
N THR A 402 41.57 -19.90 9.63
CA THR A 402 41.46 -20.59 8.34
C THR A 402 40.39 -19.98 7.43
N ALA A 403 39.27 -19.48 7.97
CA ALA A 403 38.25 -18.80 7.21
C ALA A 403 38.72 -17.45 6.64
N ILE A 404 39.48 -16.67 7.43
CA ILE A 404 40.06 -15.40 6.99
C ILE A 404 41.15 -15.62 5.92
N ALA A 405 41.96 -16.67 6.04
CA ALA A 405 42.98 -17.01 5.06
C ALA A 405 42.35 -17.47 3.71
N ALA A 406 41.24 -18.22 3.76
CA ALA A 406 40.52 -18.67 2.56
C ALA A 406 39.84 -17.50 1.84
N THR A 407 39.25 -16.54 2.56
CA THR A 407 38.64 -15.36 1.95
C THR A 407 39.66 -14.40 1.34
N ALA A 408 40.81 -14.23 1.96
CA ALA A 408 41.91 -13.42 1.42
C ALA A 408 42.50 -14.04 0.14
N LEU A 409 42.64 -15.34 0.04
CA LEU A 409 43.11 -16.06 -1.14
C LEU A 409 42.10 -15.97 -2.30
N LEU A 410 40.80 -16.01 -2.03
CA LEU A 410 39.76 -15.83 -3.03
C LEU A 410 39.70 -14.37 -3.56
N ALA A 411 39.91 -13.37 -2.71
CA ALA A 411 39.97 -11.98 -3.12
C ALA A 411 41.19 -11.68 -4.01
N ILE A 412 42.33 -12.24 -3.72
CA ILE A 412 43.55 -12.09 -4.55
C ILE A 412 43.39 -12.78 -5.93
N LYS A 413 42.67 -13.89 -5.99
CA LYS A 413 42.40 -14.61 -7.25
C LYS A 413 41.38 -13.90 -8.14
N ALA A 414 40.43 -13.15 -7.54
CA ALA A 414 39.43 -12.35 -8.24
C ALA A 414 40.03 -11.05 -8.83
N THR A 415 40.98 -10.41 -8.16
CA THR A 415 41.62 -9.20 -8.66
C THR A 415 42.60 -9.45 -9.82
N ARG A 416 43.15 -10.68 -9.97
CA ARG A 416 44.04 -11.06 -11.10
C ARG A 416 43.29 -11.36 -12.39
N ARG A 417 41.97 -11.43 -12.42
CA ARG A 417 41.17 -11.77 -13.62
C ARG A 417 40.43 -10.57 -14.25
N ARG A 418 40.85 -9.32 -14.04
CA ARG A 418 40.27 -8.20 -14.79
C ARG A 418 40.88 -8.18 -16.19
N PRO A 419 40.09 -8.38 -17.29
CA PRO A 419 40.57 -8.19 -18.64
C PRO A 419 40.84 -6.71 -18.90
N GLN A 420 41.97 -6.41 -19.50
CA GLN A 420 42.29 -5.07 -20.02
C GLN A 420 41.26 -4.70 -21.10
N LEU A 421 40.46 -3.68 -20.82
CA LEU A 421 39.64 -3.01 -21.81
C LEU A 421 40.54 -2.25 -22.75
N THR A 422 40.74 -2.79 -23.96
CA THR A 422 41.37 -2.13 -25.11
C THR A 422 40.59 -0.86 -25.46
N ARG A 423 41.28 0.29 -25.39
CA ARG A 423 40.82 1.58 -25.91
C ARG A 423 40.65 1.46 -27.44
N ALA A 424 39.43 1.74 -27.91
CA ALA A 424 39.17 1.97 -29.34
C ALA A 424 39.68 3.37 -29.74
N PRO A 425 40.28 3.54 -30.93
CA PRO A 425 40.78 4.83 -31.39
C PRO A 425 39.62 5.71 -31.88
N SER A 426 39.64 6.99 -31.48
CA SER A 426 38.82 8.08 -32.01
C SER A 426 39.11 8.25 -33.52
N ARG A 427 38.08 8.25 -34.36
CA ARG A 427 38.12 8.79 -35.72
C ARG A 427 37.39 10.13 -35.78
N SER A 428 38.13 11.06 -36.35
CA SER A 428 37.75 12.42 -36.77
C SER A 428 36.42 12.52 -37.51
#